data_1b34e82367dc606d119cf79058e832dd
#
_entry.id   1b34e82367dc606d119cf79058e832dd
#
_cell.length_a   1.000
_cell.length_b   1.000
_cell.length_c   1.000
_cell.angle_alpha   90.00
_cell.angle_beta   90.00
_cell.angle_gamma   90.00
#
_symmetry.space_group_name_H-M   'P 1'
#
loop_
_entity.id
_entity.type
_entity.pdbx_description
1 polymer ?
#
loop_
_entity_poly.entity_id
_entity_poly.type
_entity_poly.pdbx_seq_one_letter_code
_entity_poly.pdbx_strand_id
1 'polypeptide(L)'
;LNATPSSQFHSALAFYAKAVVLATFALIFIGGLVTSYQAGMSVPDWPLSFGSLNPEGWWGEFPVRLEHGHRLFAAALGLLVTILCAWVWRNGWPLLIALLIAVASTFAAKTLHASPVVLMHLGIWSFAGTFALALLVMRRSHPSVHSVAVRFLSFAAFLGVCLQATLGGLRVTMETAHHLKAALLLRVFHGCVAQAELCLLVLVAALLSRGWISGSWKHSGSKLGAVRNLAWVAVVAVYFQLIIGATLRHLGAGLAIPTFPEANPDGGFLPKVHNIFTDLHFAHSRLGAITVTLLVISLVLLVLRRAR
;
A
#
# COMPACT_ATOMS: atom_id res chain seq x y z
N LEU A 1 32.41 7.95 21.31
CA LEU A 1 30.97 7.75 21.03
C LEU A 1 30.43 9.10 20.60
N ASN A 2 30.53 9.40 19.29
CA ASN A 2 30.02 10.65 18.72
C ASN A 2 28.49 10.63 18.83
N ALA A 3 27.95 11.62 19.55
CA ALA A 3 26.52 11.88 19.63
C ALA A 3 25.98 12.01 18.19
N THR A 4 25.06 11.13 17.82
CA THR A 4 24.27 11.31 16.60
C THR A 4 23.56 12.64 16.70
N PRO A 5 23.55 13.50 15.66
CA PRO A 5 22.81 14.74 15.68
C PRO A 5 21.37 14.44 16.12
N SER A 6 20.89 15.12 17.17
CA SER A 6 19.51 14.98 17.63
C SER A 6 18.60 15.32 16.45
N SER A 7 17.78 14.39 16.01
CA SER A 7 16.81 14.63 14.93
C SER A 7 15.91 15.78 15.36
N GLN A 8 15.94 16.89 14.61
CA GLN A 8 15.07 18.03 14.90
C GLN A 8 13.64 17.69 14.45
N PHE A 9 12.67 17.99 15.32
CA PHE A 9 11.25 17.87 14.96
C PHE A 9 10.84 18.95 13.97
N HIS A 10 10.31 18.54 12.83
CA HIS A 10 9.75 19.41 11.81
C HIS A 10 8.24 19.21 11.75
N SER A 11 7.48 20.15 12.30
CA SER A 11 6.01 20.06 12.40
C SER A 11 5.33 19.93 11.03
N ALA A 12 5.79 20.68 10.04
CA ALA A 12 5.27 20.62 8.67
C ALA A 12 5.47 19.25 8.01
N LEU A 13 6.67 18.64 8.14
CA LEU A 13 6.95 17.32 7.62
C LEU A 13 6.12 16.24 8.34
N ALA A 14 6.00 16.33 9.66
CA ALA A 14 5.18 15.41 10.43
C ALA A 14 3.69 15.50 10.07
N PHE A 15 3.19 16.72 9.84
CA PHE A 15 1.83 16.93 9.33
C PHE A 15 1.64 16.35 7.94
N TYR A 16 2.58 16.64 7.02
CA TYR A 16 2.56 16.14 5.65
C TYR A 16 2.55 14.60 5.61
N ALA A 17 3.39 13.94 6.40
CA ALA A 17 3.42 12.49 6.49
C ALA A 17 2.05 11.91 6.93
N LYS A 18 1.37 12.55 7.89
CA LYS A 18 0.02 12.14 8.30
C LYS A 18 -1.02 12.37 7.20
N ALA A 19 -0.92 13.47 6.45
CA ALA A 19 -1.80 13.73 5.31
C ALA A 19 -1.62 12.67 4.21
N VAL A 20 -0.38 12.25 3.94
CA VAL A 20 -0.08 11.14 3.01
C VAL A 20 -0.70 9.82 3.49
N VAL A 21 -0.62 9.50 4.78
CA VAL A 21 -1.29 8.33 5.37
C VAL A 21 -2.80 8.39 5.14
N LEU A 22 -3.43 9.52 5.40
CA LEU A 22 -4.87 9.70 5.20
C LEU A 22 -5.26 9.56 3.73
N ALA A 23 -4.49 10.16 2.83
CA ALA A 23 -4.69 10.03 1.38
C ALA A 23 -4.54 8.57 0.92
N THR A 24 -3.56 7.84 1.44
CA THR A 24 -3.36 6.41 1.15
C THR A 24 -4.55 5.58 1.61
N PHE A 25 -5.05 5.82 2.82
CA PHE A 25 -6.24 5.16 3.35
C PHE A 25 -7.47 5.42 2.46
N ALA A 26 -7.69 6.69 2.06
CA ALA A 26 -8.77 7.06 1.16
C ALA A 26 -8.65 6.36 -0.21
N LEU A 27 -7.44 6.27 -0.77
CA LEU A 27 -7.21 5.58 -2.05
C LEU A 27 -7.50 4.08 -1.93
N ILE A 28 -7.09 3.43 -0.83
CA ILE A 28 -7.40 2.01 -0.57
C ILE A 28 -8.92 1.80 -0.48
N PHE A 29 -9.64 2.71 0.19
CA PHE A 29 -11.08 2.66 0.26
C PHE A 29 -11.73 2.78 -1.12
N ILE A 30 -11.30 3.74 -1.95
CA ILE A 30 -11.77 3.89 -3.34
C ILE A 30 -11.47 2.63 -4.16
N GLY A 31 -10.26 2.04 -4.03
CA GLY A 31 -9.92 0.76 -4.67
C GLY A 31 -10.82 -0.39 -4.20
N GLY A 32 -11.23 -0.37 -2.94
CA GLY A 32 -12.26 -1.27 -2.40
C GLY A 32 -13.61 -1.10 -3.09
N LEU A 33 -14.03 0.14 -3.36
CA LEU A 33 -15.26 0.43 -4.12
C LEU A 33 -15.15 -0.05 -5.57
N VAL A 34 -14.01 0.20 -6.25
CA VAL A 34 -13.76 -0.31 -7.61
C VAL A 34 -14.00 -1.83 -7.67
N THR A 35 -13.52 -2.57 -6.67
CA THR A 35 -13.72 -4.02 -6.60
C THR A 35 -15.19 -4.38 -6.28
N SER A 36 -15.84 -3.67 -5.35
CA SER A 36 -17.22 -3.96 -4.92
C SER A 36 -18.22 -3.74 -6.04
N TYR A 37 -18.02 -2.72 -6.85
CA TYR A 37 -18.87 -2.39 -8.00
C TYR A 37 -18.41 -3.06 -9.30
N GLN A 38 -17.45 -3.99 -9.23
CA GLN A 38 -16.89 -4.69 -10.39
C GLN A 38 -16.38 -3.73 -11.48
N ALA A 39 -16.00 -2.51 -11.09
CA ALA A 39 -15.60 -1.44 -11.99
C ALA A 39 -14.15 -1.59 -12.52
N GLY A 40 -13.40 -2.57 -12.06
CA GLY A 40 -11.97 -2.66 -12.33
C GLY A 40 -11.58 -2.94 -13.78
N MET A 41 -12.53 -3.23 -14.67
CA MET A 41 -12.33 -3.35 -16.12
C MET A 41 -13.23 -2.40 -16.90
N SER A 42 -13.81 -1.39 -16.24
CA SER A 42 -14.59 -0.35 -16.93
C SER A 42 -13.73 0.54 -17.82
N VAL A 43 -12.40 0.52 -17.58
CA VAL A 43 -11.39 1.14 -18.43
C VAL A 43 -10.37 0.06 -18.80
N PRO A 44 -10.51 -0.57 -19.98
CA PRO A 44 -9.78 -1.79 -20.33
C PRO A 44 -8.33 -1.54 -20.79
N ASP A 45 -7.96 -0.30 -21.06
CA ASP A 45 -6.61 0.08 -21.44
C ASP A 45 -5.78 0.60 -20.24
N TRP A 46 -4.48 0.57 -20.37
CA TRP A 46 -3.52 1.09 -19.40
C TRP A 46 -2.21 1.42 -20.13
N PRO A 47 -1.51 2.52 -19.81
CA PRO A 47 -1.69 3.45 -18.69
C PRO A 47 -2.77 4.52 -18.88
N LEU A 48 -3.24 4.71 -20.10
CA LEU A 48 -4.28 5.68 -20.44
C LEU A 48 -5.66 5.13 -20.07
N SER A 49 -6.67 5.95 -20.25
CA SER A 49 -8.08 5.59 -20.14
C SER A 49 -8.76 5.96 -21.48
N PHE A 50 -9.18 4.95 -22.24
CA PHE A 50 -9.70 5.13 -23.59
C PHE A 50 -8.74 5.93 -24.50
N GLY A 51 -7.44 5.64 -24.38
CA GLY A 51 -6.39 6.32 -25.13
C GLY A 51 -6.07 7.75 -24.69
N SER A 52 -6.68 8.27 -23.61
CA SER A 52 -6.53 9.63 -23.10
C SER A 52 -6.16 9.67 -21.61
N LEU A 53 -5.52 10.77 -21.19
CA LEU A 53 -5.34 11.10 -19.76
C LEU A 53 -6.62 11.67 -19.14
N ASN A 54 -7.49 12.26 -19.95
CA ASN A 54 -8.77 12.80 -19.54
C ASN A 54 -9.80 12.44 -20.62
N PRO A 55 -10.36 11.21 -20.60
CA PRO A 55 -11.30 10.76 -21.61
C PRO A 55 -12.62 11.57 -21.52
N GLU A 56 -13.21 11.85 -22.67
CA GLU A 56 -14.47 12.58 -22.72
C GLU A 56 -15.59 11.79 -22.04
N GLY A 57 -16.44 12.46 -21.28
CA GLY A 57 -17.62 11.85 -20.65
C GLY A 57 -17.35 10.91 -19.47
N TRP A 58 -16.09 10.70 -19.06
CA TRP A 58 -15.75 9.74 -18.00
C TRP A 58 -16.46 9.99 -16.66
N TRP A 59 -16.86 11.22 -16.40
CA TRP A 59 -17.55 11.59 -15.16
C TRP A 59 -19.00 11.10 -15.11
N GLY A 60 -19.64 10.93 -16.28
CA GLY A 60 -21.06 10.48 -16.39
C GLY A 60 -21.29 9.03 -16.00
N GLU A 61 -20.37 8.15 -16.40
CA GLU A 61 -20.49 6.71 -16.18
C GLU A 61 -19.90 6.32 -14.82
N PHE A 62 -20.73 5.85 -13.89
CA PHE A 62 -20.30 5.57 -12.51
C PHE A 62 -19.13 4.57 -12.41
N PRO A 63 -19.13 3.40 -13.09
CA PRO A 63 -17.99 2.49 -13.05
C PRO A 63 -16.70 3.08 -13.63
N VAL A 64 -16.80 3.82 -14.74
CA VAL A 64 -15.65 4.51 -15.37
C VAL A 64 -15.11 5.58 -14.43
N ARG A 65 -15.99 6.36 -13.79
CA ARG A 65 -15.61 7.37 -12.80
C ARG A 65 -14.86 6.78 -11.62
N LEU A 66 -15.28 5.61 -11.13
CA LEU A 66 -14.57 4.92 -10.05
C LEU A 66 -13.19 4.47 -10.47
N GLU A 67 -13.07 3.78 -11.60
CA GLU A 67 -11.79 3.22 -12.07
C GLU A 67 -10.83 4.33 -12.49
N HIS A 68 -11.26 5.27 -13.33
CA HIS A 68 -10.43 6.39 -13.78
C HIS A 68 -10.06 7.32 -12.62
N GLY A 69 -11.02 7.67 -11.76
CA GLY A 69 -10.79 8.46 -10.56
C GLY A 69 -9.79 7.81 -9.60
N HIS A 70 -9.87 6.47 -9.44
CA HIS A 70 -8.88 5.71 -8.67
C HIS A 70 -7.47 5.85 -9.27
N ARG A 71 -7.31 5.76 -10.60
CA ARG A 71 -6.03 5.92 -11.29
C ARG A 71 -5.44 7.33 -11.12
N LEU A 72 -6.27 8.38 -11.26
CA LEU A 72 -5.85 9.76 -11.06
C LEU A 72 -5.39 10.00 -9.62
N PHE A 73 -6.15 9.48 -8.65
CA PHE A 73 -5.79 9.62 -7.24
C PHE A 73 -4.51 8.83 -6.92
N ALA A 74 -4.33 7.64 -7.51
CA ALA A 74 -3.11 6.86 -7.36
C ALA A 74 -1.87 7.60 -7.89
N ALA A 75 -1.99 8.26 -9.05
CA ALA A 75 -0.92 9.08 -9.60
C ALA A 75 -0.58 10.28 -8.67
N ALA A 76 -1.60 10.96 -8.16
CA ALA A 76 -1.42 12.05 -7.19
C ALA A 76 -0.74 11.55 -5.90
N LEU A 77 -1.18 10.41 -5.35
CA LEU A 77 -0.56 9.81 -4.18
C LEU A 77 0.90 9.42 -4.44
N GLY A 78 1.21 8.87 -5.61
CA GLY A 78 2.59 8.57 -6.02
C GLY A 78 3.50 9.80 -5.94
N LEU A 79 3.00 10.96 -6.42
CA LEU A 79 3.71 12.23 -6.31
C LEU A 79 3.87 12.66 -4.85
N LEU A 80 2.81 12.56 -4.03
CA LEU A 80 2.87 12.93 -2.61
C LEU A 80 3.89 12.09 -1.84
N VAL A 81 3.95 10.77 -2.07
CA VAL A 81 4.95 9.89 -1.44
C VAL A 81 6.35 10.20 -1.93
N THR A 82 6.53 10.53 -3.20
CA THR A 82 7.82 10.95 -3.77
C THR A 82 8.31 12.25 -3.09
N ILE A 83 7.44 13.24 -2.93
CA ILE A 83 7.75 14.48 -2.22
C ILE A 83 8.11 14.19 -0.75
N LEU A 84 7.37 13.30 -0.07
CA LEU A 84 7.68 12.88 1.30
C LEU A 84 9.10 12.31 1.39
N CYS A 85 9.45 11.42 0.49
CA CYS A 85 10.77 10.80 0.43
C CYS A 85 11.86 11.87 0.20
N ALA A 86 11.70 12.73 -0.81
CA ALA A 86 12.64 13.82 -1.10
C ALA A 86 12.81 14.76 0.09
N TRP A 87 11.73 15.09 0.80
CA TRP A 87 11.76 15.95 1.97
C TRP A 87 12.47 15.32 3.16
N VAL A 88 12.22 14.04 3.43
CA VAL A 88 12.95 13.28 4.47
C VAL A 88 14.45 13.26 4.19
N TRP A 89 14.85 13.15 2.93
CA TRP A 89 16.26 13.20 2.53
C TRP A 89 16.81 14.64 2.46
N ARG A 90 15.97 15.65 2.62
CA ARG A 90 16.29 17.09 2.53
C ARG A 90 16.97 17.49 1.21
N ASN A 91 16.60 16.82 0.15
CA ASN A 91 17.17 17.09 -1.14
C ASN A 91 16.12 16.89 -2.26
N GLY A 92 15.72 17.98 -2.89
CA GLY A 92 14.75 17.97 -4.00
C GLY A 92 15.39 17.71 -5.39
N TRP A 93 16.69 17.91 -5.54
CA TRP A 93 17.38 17.73 -6.82
C TRP A 93 17.28 16.34 -7.41
N PRO A 94 17.39 15.25 -6.59
CA PRO A 94 17.20 13.90 -7.09
C PRO A 94 15.85 13.69 -7.77
N LEU A 95 14.79 14.31 -7.26
CA LEU A 95 13.46 14.24 -7.84
C LEU A 95 13.41 14.91 -9.22
N LEU A 96 14.00 16.09 -9.36
CA LEU A 96 14.04 16.80 -10.64
C LEU A 96 14.85 16.02 -11.69
N ILE A 97 16.02 15.53 -11.33
CA ILE A 97 16.88 14.74 -12.23
C ILE A 97 16.16 13.46 -12.67
N ALA A 98 15.55 12.75 -11.72
CA ALA A 98 14.81 11.52 -12.01
C ALA A 98 13.62 11.78 -12.95
N LEU A 99 12.90 12.87 -12.73
CA LEU A 99 11.77 13.28 -13.59
C LEU A 99 12.25 13.57 -15.01
N LEU A 100 13.32 14.34 -15.17
CA LEU A 100 13.88 14.66 -16.49
C LEU A 100 14.32 13.41 -17.24
N ILE A 101 15.01 12.47 -16.57
CA ILE A 101 15.44 11.21 -17.20
C ILE A 101 14.25 10.33 -17.54
N ALA A 102 13.24 10.24 -16.67
CA ALA A 102 12.04 9.47 -16.95
C ALA A 102 11.29 10.01 -18.18
N VAL A 103 11.16 11.33 -18.29
CA VAL A 103 10.55 11.98 -19.46
C VAL A 103 11.39 11.71 -20.72
N ALA A 104 12.69 11.89 -20.65
CA ALA A 104 13.58 11.65 -21.79
C ALA A 104 13.57 10.20 -22.27
N SER A 105 13.63 9.23 -21.33
CA SER A 105 13.59 7.79 -21.67
C SER A 105 12.25 7.38 -22.26
N THR A 106 11.14 7.94 -21.74
CA THR A 106 9.81 7.67 -22.26
C THR A 106 9.63 8.26 -23.66
N PHE A 107 10.14 9.48 -23.89
CA PHE A 107 10.12 10.11 -25.21
C PHE A 107 10.96 9.32 -26.23
N ALA A 108 12.18 8.92 -25.86
CA ALA A 108 13.04 8.10 -26.71
C ALA A 108 12.39 6.76 -27.08
N ALA A 109 11.78 6.08 -26.13
CA ALA A 109 11.08 4.82 -26.40
C ALA A 109 9.83 5.03 -27.29
N LYS A 110 9.14 6.16 -27.17
CA LYS A 110 8.03 6.52 -28.05
C LYS A 110 8.48 6.66 -29.51
N THR A 111 9.65 7.27 -29.76
CA THR A 111 10.23 7.37 -31.11
C THR A 111 10.59 6.01 -31.71
N LEU A 112 10.82 5.00 -30.87
CA LEU A 112 11.05 3.59 -31.25
C LEU A 112 9.75 2.78 -31.35
N HIS A 113 8.59 3.43 -31.37
CA HIS A 113 7.26 2.80 -31.48
C HIS A 113 6.95 1.78 -30.37
N ALA A 114 7.51 1.96 -29.19
CA ALA A 114 7.20 1.10 -28.03
C ALA A 114 5.72 1.19 -27.64
N SER A 115 5.14 0.07 -27.20
CA SER A 115 3.74 0.06 -26.75
C SER A 115 3.53 0.95 -25.52
N PRO A 116 2.32 1.50 -25.30
CA PRO A 116 2.02 2.32 -24.12
C PRO A 116 2.36 1.66 -22.80
N VAL A 117 2.19 0.35 -22.69
CA VAL A 117 2.54 -0.44 -21.51
C VAL A 117 4.05 -0.42 -21.26
N VAL A 118 4.86 -0.66 -22.30
CA VAL A 118 6.34 -0.59 -22.21
C VAL A 118 6.79 0.82 -21.84
N LEU A 119 6.21 1.85 -22.46
CA LEU A 119 6.53 3.25 -22.15
C LEU A 119 6.30 3.58 -20.68
N MET A 120 5.19 3.12 -20.12
CA MET A 120 4.87 3.40 -18.72
C MET A 120 5.79 2.65 -17.76
N HIS A 121 6.06 1.37 -17.99
CA HIS A 121 7.01 0.62 -17.15
C HIS A 121 8.41 1.22 -17.23
N LEU A 122 8.86 1.57 -18.43
CA LEU A 122 10.14 2.25 -18.61
C LEU A 122 10.18 3.58 -17.85
N GLY A 123 9.10 4.40 -17.95
CA GLY A 123 8.98 5.66 -17.21
C GLY A 123 9.05 5.45 -15.69
N ILE A 124 8.27 4.51 -15.13
CA ILE A 124 8.26 4.21 -13.70
C ILE A 124 9.64 3.77 -13.21
N TRP A 125 10.26 2.80 -13.89
CA TRP A 125 11.50 2.19 -13.38
C TRP A 125 12.74 3.01 -13.70
N SER A 126 12.77 3.77 -14.80
CA SER A 126 13.83 4.74 -15.03
C SER A 126 13.78 5.89 -14.02
N PHE A 127 12.57 6.37 -13.67
CA PHE A 127 12.36 7.32 -12.59
C PHE A 127 12.84 6.76 -11.24
N ALA A 128 12.38 5.57 -10.87
CA ALA A 128 12.73 4.92 -9.60
C ALA A 128 14.25 4.69 -9.49
N GLY A 129 14.87 4.15 -10.52
CA GLY A 129 16.31 3.87 -10.55
C GLY A 129 17.17 5.14 -10.48
N THR A 130 16.81 6.16 -11.26
CA THR A 130 17.53 7.44 -11.26
C THR A 130 17.34 8.17 -9.94
N PHE A 131 16.13 8.19 -9.38
CA PHE A 131 15.86 8.80 -8.08
C PHE A 131 16.68 8.12 -6.98
N ALA A 132 16.70 6.77 -6.97
CA ALA A 132 17.50 6.00 -6.03
C ALA A 132 19.00 6.33 -6.15
N LEU A 133 19.53 6.31 -7.36
CA LEU A 133 20.94 6.60 -7.61
C LEU A 133 21.29 8.02 -7.18
N ALA A 134 20.47 9.01 -7.54
CA ALA A 134 20.69 10.38 -7.16
C ALA A 134 20.66 10.59 -5.64
N LEU A 135 19.72 9.94 -4.91
CA LEU A 135 19.72 9.96 -3.46
C LEU A 135 21.00 9.38 -2.86
N LEU A 136 21.48 8.25 -3.40
CA LEU A 136 22.70 7.59 -2.91
C LEU A 136 23.96 8.44 -3.14
N VAL A 137 24.09 9.05 -4.32
CA VAL A 137 25.22 9.93 -4.66
C VAL A 137 25.20 11.17 -3.76
N MET A 138 24.05 11.81 -3.61
CA MET A 138 23.93 13.07 -2.86
C MET A 138 23.92 12.87 -1.34
N ARG A 139 23.72 11.66 -0.84
CA ARG A 139 23.83 11.32 0.59
C ARG A 139 25.18 11.74 1.18
N ARG A 140 26.25 11.70 0.38
CA ARG A 140 27.60 12.07 0.82
C ARG A 140 27.77 13.59 1.00
N SER A 141 27.02 14.38 0.23
CA SER A 141 27.15 15.84 0.21
C SER A 141 26.28 16.55 1.24
N HIS A 142 25.17 15.94 1.65
CA HIS A 142 24.19 16.56 2.57
C HIS A 142 23.72 15.55 3.62
N PRO A 143 24.36 15.49 4.81
CA PRO A 143 23.91 14.61 5.88
C PRO A 143 22.48 14.98 6.33
N SER A 144 21.58 14.01 6.26
CA SER A 144 20.20 14.18 6.69
C SER A 144 20.10 14.31 8.22
N VAL A 145 19.21 15.17 8.70
CA VAL A 145 18.87 15.32 10.12
C VAL A 145 18.08 14.11 10.65
N HIS A 146 17.50 13.32 9.73
CA HIS A 146 16.67 12.16 10.09
C HIS A 146 17.50 10.88 10.21
N SER A 147 17.02 9.96 11.07
CA SER A 147 17.68 8.67 11.28
C SER A 147 17.73 7.85 9.98
N VAL A 148 18.71 6.91 9.93
CA VAL A 148 18.83 5.97 8.80
C VAL A 148 17.55 5.20 8.58
N ALA A 149 16.85 4.80 9.66
CA ALA A 149 15.58 4.07 9.59
C ALA A 149 14.50 4.88 8.87
N VAL A 150 14.30 6.16 9.22
CA VAL A 150 13.28 7.01 8.57
C VAL A 150 13.58 7.20 7.09
N ARG A 151 14.86 7.40 6.73
CA ARG A 151 15.28 7.51 5.32
C ARG A 151 15.02 6.23 4.55
N PHE A 152 15.42 5.09 5.11
CA PHE A 152 15.20 3.79 4.48
C PHE A 152 13.70 3.50 4.29
N LEU A 153 12.87 3.73 5.32
CA LEU A 153 11.43 3.46 5.25
C LEU A 153 10.72 4.41 4.28
N SER A 154 11.10 5.69 4.23
CA SER A 154 10.53 6.63 3.25
C SER A 154 10.91 6.26 1.81
N PHE A 155 12.11 5.73 1.61
CA PHE A 155 12.55 5.24 0.31
C PHE A 155 11.84 3.92 -0.06
N ALA A 156 11.65 3.02 0.90
CA ALA A 156 10.87 1.81 0.69
C ALA A 156 9.42 2.12 0.31
N ALA A 157 8.80 3.14 0.95
CA ALA A 157 7.48 3.62 0.57
C ALA A 157 7.45 4.20 -0.85
N PHE A 158 8.46 4.94 -1.27
CA PHE A 158 8.58 5.39 -2.66
C PHE A 158 8.64 4.22 -3.66
N LEU A 159 9.46 3.19 -3.37
CA LEU A 159 9.50 1.98 -4.21
C LEU A 159 8.16 1.21 -4.18
N GLY A 160 7.48 1.22 -3.03
CA GLY A 160 6.17 0.61 -2.85
C GLY A 160 5.12 1.21 -3.78
N VAL A 161 5.05 2.54 -3.93
CA VAL A 161 4.10 3.17 -4.87
C VAL A 161 4.45 2.90 -6.33
N CYS A 162 5.75 2.80 -6.68
CA CYS A 162 6.17 2.37 -8.02
C CYS A 162 5.73 0.93 -8.31
N LEU A 163 5.89 0.04 -7.33
CA LEU A 163 5.42 -1.34 -7.42
C LEU A 163 3.89 -1.40 -7.55
N GLN A 164 3.16 -0.57 -6.79
CA GLN A 164 1.70 -0.50 -6.86
C GLN A 164 1.21 -0.06 -8.25
N ALA A 165 1.84 0.93 -8.86
CA ALA A 165 1.52 1.34 -10.23
C ALA A 165 1.76 0.20 -11.23
N THR A 166 2.89 -0.52 -11.08
CA THR A 166 3.23 -1.69 -11.90
C THR A 166 2.19 -2.81 -11.74
N LEU A 167 1.84 -3.19 -10.51
CA LEU A 167 0.86 -4.26 -10.24
C LEU A 167 -0.53 -3.90 -10.76
N GLY A 168 -0.96 -2.65 -10.57
CA GLY A 168 -2.23 -2.15 -11.06
C GLY A 168 -2.33 -2.20 -12.59
N GLY A 169 -1.26 -1.81 -13.29
CA GLY A 169 -1.22 -1.87 -14.74
C GLY A 169 -1.14 -3.30 -15.29
N LEU A 170 -0.26 -4.13 -14.74
CA LEU A 170 -0.13 -5.54 -15.14
C LEU A 170 -1.43 -6.32 -14.94
N ARG A 171 -2.19 -6.03 -13.87
CA ARG A 171 -3.50 -6.64 -13.67
C ARG A 171 -4.42 -6.37 -14.86
N VAL A 172 -4.53 -5.12 -15.28
CA VAL A 172 -5.39 -4.74 -16.43
C VAL A 172 -4.92 -5.42 -17.71
N THR A 173 -3.64 -5.37 -18.02
CA THR A 173 -3.10 -5.96 -19.24
C THR A 173 -3.22 -7.49 -19.28
N MET A 174 -3.06 -8.18 -18.15
CA MET A 174 -3.25 -9.63 -18.07
C MET A 174 -4.73 -10.01 -18.22
N GLU A 175 -5.64 -9.22 -17.66
CA GLU A 175 -7.08 -9.45 -17.81
C GLU A 175 -7.54 -9.24 -19.24
N THR A 176 -7.09 -8.17 -19.88
CA THR A 176 -7.35 -7.86 -21.30
C THR A 176 -6.77 -8.94 -22.24
N ALA A 177 -5.62 -9.51 -21.88
CA ALA A 177 -5.00 -10.60 -22.63
C ALA A 177 -5.59 -12.01 -22.28
N HIS A 178 -6.69 -12.06 -21.54
CA HIS A 178 -7.37 -13.29 -21.10
C HIS A 178 -6.53 -14.24 -20.22
N HIS A 179 -5.46 -13.74 -19.59
CA HIS A 179 -4.67 -14.48 -18.61
C HIS A 179 -5.31 -14.37 -17.19
N LEU A 180 -6.52 -14.88 -17.03
CA LEU A 180 -7.37 -14.66 -15.87
C LEU A 180 -6.77 -15.12 -14.54
N LYS A 181 -6.00 -16.23 -14.53
CA LYS A 181 -5.30 -16.70 -13.32
C LYS A 181 -4.22 -15.72 -12.86
N ALA A 182 -3.42 -15.20 -13.82
CA ALA A 182 -2.41 -14.19 -13.52
C ALA A 182 -3.05 -12.88 -13.06
N ALA A 183 -4.11 -12.43 -13.71
CA ALA A 183 -4.88 -11.25 -13.32
C ALA A 183 -5.47 -11.39 -11.90
N LEU A 184 -5.99 -12.57 -11.53
CA LEU A 184 -6.48 -12.87 -10.18
C LEU A 184 -5.37 -12.71 -9.14
N LEU A 185 -4.21 -13.35 -9.37
CA LEU A 185 -3.07 -13.23 -8.46
C LEU A 185 -2.61 -11.78 -8.31
N LEU A 186 -2.50 -11.04 -9.43
CA LEU A 186 -2.11 -9.63 -9.40
C LEU A 186 -3.11 -8.75 -8.63
N ARG A 187 -4.43 -9.03 -8.71
CA ARG A 187 -5.45 -8.35 -7.90
C ARG A 187 -5.24 -8.58 -6.41
N VAL A 188 -5.00 -9.83 -5.99
CA VAL A 188 -4.71 -10.17 -4.59
C VAL A 188 -3.42 -9.49 -4.13
N PHE A 189 -2.35 -9.59 -4.92
CA PHE A 189 -1.07 -8.93 -4.58
C PHE A 189 -1.20 -7.43 -4.50
N HIS A 190 -1.85 -6.77 -5.46
CA HIS A 190 -2.06 -5.33 -5.46
C HIS A 190 -2.78 -4.87 -4.18
N GLY A 191 -3.85 -5.55 -3.78
CA GLY A 191 -4.57 -5.24 -2.55
C GLY A 191 -3.73 -5.47 -1.28
N CYS A 192 -3.00 -6.57 -1.19
CA CYS A 192 -2.16 -6.88 -0.02
C CYS A 192 -0.96 -5.93 0.10
N VAL A 193 -0.28 -5.63 -1.01
CA VAL A 193 0.84 -4.67 -1.02
C VAL A 193 0.37 -3.25 -0.68
N ALA A 194 -0.85 -2.87 -1.08
CA ALA A 194 -1.43 -1.57 -0.70
C ALA A 194 -1.59 -1.43 0.82
N GLN A 195 -2.00 -2.48 1.53
CA GLN A 195 -2.10 -2.47 2.99
C GLN A 195 -0.71 -2.43 3.65
N ALA A 196 0.27 -3.15 3.11
CA ALA A 196 1.66 -3.08 3.58
C ALA A 196 2.24 -1.67 3.40
N GLU A 197 1.95 -1.02 2.28
CA GLU A 197 2.33 0.36 1.99
C GLU A 197 1.72 1.34 3.00
N LEU A 198 0.43 1.19 3.31
CA LEU A 198 -0.22 1.99 4.35
C LEU A 198 0.48 1.83 5.70
N CYS A 199 0.78 0.59 6.12
CA CYS A 199 1.49 0.31 7.37
C CYS A 199 2.88 0.96 7.37
N LEU A 200 3.59 0.92 6.25
CA LEU A 200 4.91 1.53 6.08
C LEU A 200 4.85 3.05 6.23
N LEU A 201 3.87 3.70 5.60
CA LEU A 201 3.66 5.14 5.70
C LEU A 201 3.22 5.57 7.12
N VAL A 202 2.38 4.77 7.79
CA VAL A 202 2.04 4.97 9.21
C VAL A 202 3.30 4.92 10.07
N LEU A 203 4.19 3.96 9.82
CA LEU A 203 5.44 3.86 10.55
C LEU A 203 6.34 5.08 10.30
N VAL A 204 6.47 5.54 9.06
CA VAL A 204 7.20 6.78 8.72
C VAL A 204 6.61 7.98 9.49
N ALA A 205 5.30 8.15 9.47
CA ALA A 205 4.62 9.24 10.17
C ALA A 205 4.82 9.16 11.69
N ALA A 206 4.79 7.96 12.27
CA ALA A 206 5.06 7.73 13.70
C ALA A 206 6.49 8.11 14.08
N LEU A 207 7.48 7.70 13.28
CA LEU A 207 8.90 8.01 13.50
C LEU A 207 9.21 9.52 13.32
N LEU A 208 8.43 10.23 12.53
CA LEU A 208 8.50 11.69 12.37
C LEU A 208 7.70 12.46 13.45
N SER A 209 6.96 11.78 14.31
CA SER A 209 6.14 12.41 15.34
C SER A 209 6.97 13.04 16.45
N ARG A 210 6.38 14.07 17.10
CA ARG A 210 7.01 14.75 18.23
C ARG A 210 7.35 13.79 19.37
N GLY A 211 6.41 12.90 19.72
CA GLY A 211 6.60 11.93 20.80
C GLY A 211 7.77 10.98 20.55
N TRP A 212 7.96 10.53 19.30
CA TRP A 212 9.08 9.68 18.94
C TRP A 212 10.42 10.44 19.02
N ILE A 213 10.48 11.61 18.39
CA ILE A 213 11.71 12.42 18.31
C ILE A 213 12.16 12.94 19.69
N SER A 214 11.22 13.33 20.56
CA SER A 214 11.53 13.77 21.94
C SER A 214 11.97 12.62 22.85
N GLY A 215 11.82 11.37 22.42
CA GLY A 215 12.18 10.20 23.22
C GLY A 215 11.26 9.95 24.42
N SER A 216 10.09 10.60 24.48
CA SER A 216 9.12 10.47 25.59
C SER A 216 8.67 9.02 25.82
N TRP A 217 8.75 8.17 24.80
CA TRP A 217 8.45 6.74 24.89
C TRP A 217 9.51 5.90 25.62
N LYS A 218 10.74 6.41 25.79
CA LYS A 218 11.86 5.68 26.41
C LYS A 218 11.70 5.46 27.92
N HIS A 219 10.78 6.18 28.55
CA HIS A 219 10.54 6.10 30.00
C HIS A 219 9.68 4.88 30.42
N SER A 220 9.11 4.14 29.49
CA SER A 220 8.41 2.88 29.74
C SER A 220 9.45 1.75 29.91
N GLY A 221 9.70 1.37 31.11
CA GLY A 221 10.76 0.44 31.52
C GLY A 221 10.76 -0.93 30.82
N SER A 222 11.70 -1.77 31.20
CA SER A 222 12.14 -3.06 30.60
C SER A 222 11.08 -4.16 30.40
N LYS A 223 9.80 -3.92 30.69
CA LYS A 223 8.72 -4.93 30.62
C LYS A 223 7.94 -4.97 29.30
N LEU A 224 8.42 -4.33 28.23
CA LEU A 224 7.71 -4.26 26.94
C LEU A 224 7.89 -5.49 26.03
N GLY A 225 8.74 -6.47 26.42
CA GLY A 225 9.02 -7.65 25.58
C GLY A 225 7.75 -8.43 25.19
N ALA A 226 6.86 -8.68 26.16
CA ALA A 226 5.62 -9.41 25.91
C ALA A 226 4.66 -8.60 24.99
N VAL A 227 4.56 -7.28 25.17
CA VAL A 227 3.76 -6.40 24.29
C VAL A 227 4.29 -6.46 22.87
N ARG A 228 5.60 -6.31 22.70
CA ARG A 228 6.26 -6.39 21.40
C ARG A 228 6.02 -7.71 20.71
N ASN A 229 6.21 -8.82 21.41
CA ASN A 229 6.05 -10.16 20.85
C ASN A 229 4.60 -10.42 20.45
N LEU A 230 3.63 -10.05 21.29
CA LEU A 230 2.22 -10.20 20.99
C LEU A 230 1.80 -9.27 19.82
N ALA A 231 2.36 -8.06 19.74
CA ALA A 231 2.12 -7.16 18.61
C ALA A 231 2.62 -7.75 17.28
N TRP A 232 3.80 -8.39 17.27
CA TRP A 232 4.28 -9.07 16.07
C TRP A 232 3.39 -10.25 15.66
N VAL A 233 2.96 -11.07 16.63
CA VAL A 233 2.01 -12.16 16.36
C VAL A 233 0.71 -11.62 15.80
N ALA A 234 0.17 -10.54 16.37
CA ALA A 234 -1.05 -9.90 15.88
C ALA A 234 -0.88 -9.35 14.45
N VAL A 235 0.23 -8.67 14.16
CA VAL A 235 0.52 -8.16 12.80
C VAL A 235 0.58 -9.28 11.78
N VAL A 236 1.29 -10.37 12.08
CA VAL A 236 1.39 -11.54 11.19
C VAL A 236 0.02 -12.18 10.98
N ALA A 237 -0.75 -12.38 12.05
CA ALA A 237 -2.09 -12.98 11.97
C ALA A 237 -3.06 -12.10 11.16
N VAL A 238 -3.07 -10.77 11.39
CA VAL A 238 -3.89 -9.82 10.62
C VAL A 238 -3.52 -9.84 9.14
N TYR A 239 -2.22 -9.87 8.83
CA TYR A 239 -1.77 -9.86 7.44
C TYR A 239 -2.10 -11.18 6.74
N PHE A 240 -1.99 -12.31 7.43
CA PHE A 240 -2.41 -13.60 6.91
C PHE A 240 -3.93 -13.64 6.66
N GLN A 241 -4.71 -13.12 7.60
CA GLN A 241 -6.16 -12.95 7.47
C GLN A 241 -6.53 -12.04 6.29
N LEU A 242 -5.76 -10.99 6.04
CA LEU A 242 -5.91 -10.11 4.88
C LEU A 242 -5.72 -10.88 3.56
N ILE A 243 -4.67 -11.72 3.46
CA ILE A 243 -4.41 -12.52 2.25
C ILE A 243 -5.56 -13.48 1.97
N ILE A 244 -6.05 -14.18 3.01
CA ILE A 244 -7.21 -15.09 2.87
C ILE A 244 -8.44 -14.30 2.42
N GLY A 245 -8.73 -13.16 3.04
CA GLY A 245 -9.88 -12.32 2.71
C GLY A 245 -9.81 -11.72 1.31
N ALA A 246 -8.64 -11.29 0.87
CA ALA A 246 -8.41 -10.81 -0.48
C ALA A 246 -8.63 -11.93 -1.52
N THR A 247 -8.11 -13.12 -1.24
CA THR A 247 -8.31 -14.29 -2.10
C THR A 247 -9.78 -14.68 -2.19
N LEU A 248 -10.45 -14.78 -1.05
CA LEU A 248 -11.88 -15.05 -0.94
C LEU A 248 -12.70 -14.06 -1.79
N ARG A 249 -12.42 -12.77 -1.63
CA ARG A 249 -13.12 -11.69 -2.33
C ARG A 249 -12.96 -11.79 -3.85
N HIS A 250 -11.73 -12.00 -4.32
CA HIS A 250 -11.44 -12.05 -5.74
C HIS A 250 -11.85 -13.37 -6.42
N LEU A 251 -12.06 -14.43 -5.64
CA LEU A 251 -12.69 -15.67 -6.10
C LEU A 251 -14.25 -15.59 -6.12
N GLY A 252 -14.84 -14.49 -5.63
CA GLY A 252 -16.28 -14.38 -5.53
C GLY A 252 -16.92 -15.27 -4.46
N ALA A 253 -16.11 -15.78 -3.52
CA ALA A 253 -16.52 -16.77 -2.51
C ALA A 253 -17.12 -16.13 -1.24
N GLY A 254 -17.38 -14.83 -1.23
CA GLY A 254 -17.85 -14.08 -0.05
C GLY A 254 -19.22 -14.51 0.49
N LEU A 255 -20.02 -15.25 -0.29
CA LEU A 255 -21.31 -15.82 0.11
C LEU A 255 -21.32 -17.35 0.05
N ALA A 256 -20.17 -18.00 -0.01
CA ALA A 256 -20.09 -19.48 -0.03
C ALA A 256 -20.70 -20.13 1.21
N ILE A 257 -20.74 -19.41 2.35
CA ILE A 257 -21.49 -19.76 3.56
C ILE A 257 -22.41 -18.57 3.87
N PRO A 258 -23.71 -18.63 3.54
CA PRO A 258 -24.60 -17.47 3.68
C PRO A 258 -25.11 -17.26 5.10
N THR A 259 -24.95 -18.23 6.00
CA THR A 259 -25.37 -18.18 7.40
C THR A 259 -24.28 -17.66 8.34
N PHE A 260 -24.65 -17.13 9.51
CA PHE A 260 -23.73 -16.70 10.57
C PHE A 260 -24.47 -16.70 11.92
N PRO A 261 -23.86 -17.22 13.00
CA PRO A 261 -22.48 -17.79 13.14
C PRO A 261 -22.37 -19.24 12.60
N GLU A 262 -23.47 -19.87 12.31
CA GLU A 262 -23.53 -21.24 11.79
C GLU A 262 -22.95 -21.35 10.39
N ALA A 263 -22.44 -22.53 10.05
CA ALA A 263 -21.84 -22.77 8.74
C ALA A 263 -22.75 -23.57 7.79
N ASN A 264 -23.92 -24.01 8.28
CA ASN A 264 -24.88 -24.78 7.50
C ASN A 264 -26.32 -24.28 7.75
N PRO A 265 -27.24 -24.40 6.77
CA PRO A 265 -28.63 -23.97 6.92
C PRO A 265 -29.38 -24.69 8.04
N ASP A 266 -29.03 -25.92 8.33
CA ASP A 266 -29.58 -26.76 9.39
C ASP A 266 -28.83 -26.65 10.75
N GLY A 267 -27.94 -25.69 10.87
CA GLY A 267 -27.15 -25.43 12.08
C GLY A 267 -25.78 -26.09 12.04
N GLY A 268 -24.99 -25.76 13.08
CA GLY A 268 -23.63 -26.27 13.27
C GLY A 268 -22.52 -25.32 12.85
N PHE A 269 -21.49 -25.26 13.68
CA PHE A 269 -20.37 -24.32 13.47
C PHE A 269 -19.40 -24.76 12.37
N LEU A 270 -19.19 -26.06 12.19
CA LEU A 270 -18.30 -26.60 11.17
C LEU A 270 -19.06 -26.83 9.85
N PRO A 271 -18.50 -26.43 8.70
CA PRO A 271 -19.15 -26.68 7.41
C PRO A 271 -19.23 -28.19 7.12
N LYS A 272 -20.36 -28.65 6.61
CA LYS A 272 -20.58 -30.03 6.15
C LYS A 272 -20.12 -30.23 4.70
N VAL A 273 -20.09 -29.16 3.92
CA VAL A 273 -19.64 -29.17 2.53
C VAL A 273 -18.24 -28.56 2.46
N HIS A 274 -17.28 -29.33 1.95
CA HIS A 274 -15.88 -28.92 1.80
C HIS A 274 -15.54 -28.71 0.32
N ASN A 275 -15.18 -27.48 -0.01
CA ASN A 275 -14.56 -27.08 -1.26
C ASN A 275 -13.77 -25.79 -1.02
N ILE A 276 -12.96 -25.38 -1.98
CA ILE A 276 -12.07 -24.23 -1.84
C ILE A 276 -12.82 -22.95 -1.40
N PHE A 277 -14.03 -22.74 -1.86
CA PHE A 277 -14.83 -21.53 -1.55
C PHE A 277 -15.36 -21.55 -0.11
N THR A 278 -15.97 -22.67 0.31
CA THR A 278 -16.47 -22.84 1.68
C THR A 278 -15.34 -22.86 2.70
N ASP A 279 -14.24 -23.54 2.40
CA ASP A 279 -13.09 -23.65 3.30
C ASP A 279 -12.40 -22.29 3.50
N LEU A 280 -12.17 -21.51 2.40
CA LEU A 280 -11.66 -20.15 2.49
C LEU A 280 -12.61 -19.22 3.25
N HIS A 281 -13.93 -19.32 3.00
CA HIS A 281 -14.91 -18.51 3.68
C HIS A 281 -14.94 -18.83 5.18
N PHE A 282 -14.94 -20.09 5.56
CA PHE A 282 -14.91 -20.51 6.95
C PHE A 282 -13.61 -20.06 7.66
N ALA A 283 -12.47 -20.29 7.01
CA ALA A 283 -11.17 -19.86 7.53
C ALA A 283 -11.13 -18.34 7.77
N HIS A 284 -11.67 -17.54 6.82
CA HIS A 284 -11.68 -16.08 6.95
C HIS A 284 -12.70 -15.58 7.97
N SER A 285 -13.97 -15.96 7.83
CA SER A 285 -15.08 -15.34 8.55
C SER A 285 -15.27 -15.86 9.98
N ARG A 286 -14.80 -17.09 10.30
CA ARG A 286 -14.91 -17.70 11.62
C ARG A 286 -13.56 -17.83 12.30
N LEU A 287 -12.70 -18.72 11.83
CA LEU A 287 -11.42 -18.98 12.48
C LEU A 287 -10.53 -17.75 12.53
N GLY A 288 -10.34 -17.10 11.40
CA GLY A 288 -9.48 -15.93 11.32
C GLY A 288 -10.05 -14.71 12.05
N ALA A 289 -11.37 -14.45 11.91
CA ALA A 289 -12.01 -13.34 12.60
C ALA A 289 -11.94 -13.51 14.13
N ILE A 290 -12.21 -14.70 14.66
CA ILE A 290 -12.13 -14.99 16.11
C ILE A 290 -10.67 -14.86 16.58
N THR A 291 -9.73 -15.48 15.87
CA THR A 291 -8.30 -15.47 16.25
C THR A 291 -7.75 -14.04 16.29
N VAL A 292 -7.98 -13.26 15.24
CA VAL A 292 -7.50 -11.86 15.16
C VAL A 292 -8.14 -11.00 16.24
N THR A 293 -9.46 -11.15 16.47
CA THR A 293 -10.17 -10.40 17.51
C THR A 293 -9.60 -10.70 18.90
N LEU A 294 -9.37 -11.96 19.24
CA LEU A 294 -8.80 -12.35 20.52
C LEU A 294 -7.36 -11.84 20.69
N LEU A 295 -6.55 -11.89 19.63
CA LEU A 295 -5.18 -11.34 19.65
C LEU A 295 -5.18 -9.82 19.87
N VAL A 296 -6.03 -9.09 19.18
CA VAL A 296 -6.12 -7.62 19.33
C VAL A 296 -6.62 -7.25 20.72
N ILE A 297 -7.69 -7.90 21.22
CA ILE A 297 -8.18 -7.67 22.59
C ILE A 297 -7.08 -7.96 23.60
N SER A 298 -6.37 -9.10 23.47
CA SER A 298 -5.27 -9.48 24.37
C SER A 298 -4.15 -8.44 24.36
N LEU A 299 -3.79 -7.93 23.17
CA LEU A 299 -2.78 -6.88 23.03
C LEU A 299 -3.22 -5.57 23.71
N VAL A 300 -4.47 -5.14 23.48
CA VAL A 300 -5.03 -3.93 24.11
C VAL A 300 -5.04 -4.07 25.63
N LEU A 301 -5.53 -5.19 26.16
CA LEU A 301 -5.56 -5.44 27.60
C LEU A 301 -4.14 -5.47 28.20
N LEU A 302 -3.18 -6.06 27.51
CA LEU A 302 -1.79 -6.09 27.94
C LEU A 302 -1.18 -4.70 27.98
N VAL A 303 -1.46 -3.84 26.98
CA VAL A 303 -1.00 -2.45 26.93
C VAL A 303 -1.62 -1.65 28.08
N LEU A 304 -2.95 -1.75 28.27
CA LEU A 304 -3.66 -1.03 29.34
C LEU A 304 -3.18 -1.45 30.74
N ARG A 305 -2.90 -2.73 30.98
CA ARG A 305 -2.34 -3.21 32.26
C ARG A 305 -0.94 -2.68 32.54
N ARG A 306 -0.19 -2.30 31.51
CA ARG A 306 1.19 -1.81 31.65
C ARG A 306 1.29 -0.30 31.63
N ALA A 307 0.23 0.39 31.21
CA ALA A 307 0.13 1.84 31.26
C ALA A 307 -0.33 2.38 32.64
N ARG A 308 -0.82 1.46 33.51
CA ARG A 308 -1.11 1.70 34.92
C ARG A 308 0.09 1.38 35.79
#